data_799747d2bc6e9d32dd9dc5eea641a243
#
_entry.id   799747d2bc6e9d32dd9dc5eea641a243
#
_cell.length_a   1.000
_cell.length_b   1.000
_cell.length_c   1.000
_cell.angle_alpha   90.00
_cell.angle_beta   90.00
_cell.angle_gamma   90.00
#
_symmetry.space_group_name_H-M   'P 1'
#
loop_
_entity.id
_entity.type
_entity.pdbx_description
1 polymer ?
#
loop_
_entity_poly.entity_id
_entity_poly.type
_entity_poly.pdbx_seq_one_letter_code
_entity_poly.pdbx_strand_id
1 'polypeptide(L)'
;MDESRELGFTAVHLTLPTIDDLDLVAALKERAEQLELEVVLGVHTMEELNQALSLHATMIGINNRSIKDLEVDGGTVSHTEHLAPLVPRGVLLISESSMLSPDEVSRAWIAGADAVLVGTAFAKSADLTSTLKAFLNAHLAPAIHEQI
;
A
#
# COMPACT_ATOMS: atom_id res chain seq x y z
N MET A 1 -3.09 18.53 -7.44
CA MET A 1 -2.53 18.77 -6.11
C MET A 1 -3.24 19.94 -5.40
N ASP A 2 -3.31 21.10 -6.03
CA ASP A 2 -3.96 22.28 -5.42
C ASP A 2 -5.44 22.02 -5.08
N GLU A 3 -6.21 21.47 -6.02
CA GLU A 3 -7.59 21.06 -5.78
C GLU A 3 -7.74 20.05 -4.62
N SER A 4 -6.81 19.11 -4.50
CA SER A 4 -6.82 18.14 -3.38
C SER A 4 -6.66 18.86 -2.04
N ARG A 5 -5.77 19.84 -1.97
CA ARG A 5 -5.59 20.66 -0.74
C ARG A 5 -6.82 21.50 -0.43
N GLU A 6 -7.41 22.14 -1.45
CA GLU A 6 -8.63 22.95 -1.31
C GLU A 6 -9.82 22.11 -0.81
N LEU A 7 -9.92 20.86 -1.24
CA LEU A 7 -10.94 19.90 -0.81
C LEU A 7 -10.67 19.32 0.60
N GLY A 8 -9.55 19.69 1.24
CA GLY A 8 -9.22 19.27 2.61
C GLY A 8 -8.56 17.90 2.72
N PHE A 9 -8.03 17.34 1.62
CA PHE A 9 -7.20 16.14 1.72
C PHE A 9 -5.90 16.43 2.48
N THR A 10 -5.39 15.45 3.20
CA THR A 10 -4.12 15.51 3.94
C THR A 10 -3.01 14.73 3.27
N ALA A 11 -3.36 13.82 2.36
CA ALA A 11 -2.42 13.01 1.62
C ALA A 11 -2.87 12.80 0.17
N VAL A 12 -1.92 12.47 -0.69
CA VAL A 12 -2.15 12.04 -2.09
C VAL A 12 -1.40 10.75 -2.36
N HIS A 13 -1.94 9.96 -3.27
CA HIS A 13 -1.33 8.71 -3.71
C HIS A 13 -0.86 8.85 -5.17
N LEU A 14 0.43 8.64 -5.42
CA LEU A 14 1.05 8.62 -6.74
C LEU A 14 1.42 7.19 -7.10
N THR A 15 0.72 6.60 -8.04
CA THR A 15 0.94 5.21 -8.46
C THR A 15 1.96 5.17 -9.59
N LEU A 16 3.21 4.80 -9.29
CA LEU A 16 4.34 4.85 -10.23
C LEU A 16 4.06 4.12 -11.57
N PRO A 17 3.50 2.89 -11.57
CA PRO A 17 3.25 2.18 -12.83
C PRO A 17 2.29 2.89 -13.79
N THR A 18 1.58 3.92 -13.34
CA THR A 18 0.67 4.71 -14.19
C THR A 18 1.28 6.02 -14.70
N ILE A 19 2.50 6.34 -14.29
CA ILE A 19 3.21 7.57 -14.66
C ILE A 19 4.57 7.18 -15.24
N ASP A 20 4.68 7.15 -16.56
CA ASP A 20 5.88 6.70 -17.26
C ASP A 20 7.09 7.68 -17.15
N ASP A 21 6.90 8.84 -16.50
CA ASP A 21 7.90 9.90 -16.36
C ASP A 21 8.24 10.11 -14.86
N LEU A 22 9.45 9.68 -14.46
CA LEU A 22 9.91 9.80 -13.07
C LEU A 22 10.16 11.26 -12.66
N ASP A 23 10.56 12.13 -13.60
CA ASP A 23 10.74 13.56 -13.34
C ASP A 23 9.38 14.22 -13.04
N LEU A 24 8.33 13.77 -13.72
CA LEU A 24 6.96 14.21 -13.40
C LEU A 24 6.52 13.72 -12.02
N VAL A 25 6.82 12.48 -11.64
CA VAL A 25 6.53 11.97 -10.27
C VAL A 25 7.25 12.84 -9.23
N ALA A 26 8.53 13.15 -9.45
CA ALA A 26 9.31 14.01 -8.56
C ALA A 26 8.68 15.40 -8.42
N ALA A 27 8.30 16.04 -9.52
CA ALA A 27 7.67 17.35 -9.52
C ALA A 27 6.29 17.34 -8.82
N LEU A 28 5.49 16.30 -9.03
CA LEU A 28 4.20 16.12 -8.36
C LEU A 28 4.37 15.92 -6.85
N LYS A 29 5.35 15.12 -6.44
CA LYS A 29 5.71 14.90 -5.03
C LYS A 29 6.13 16.22 -4.39
N GLU A 30 7.07 16.95 -4.99
CA GLU A 30 7.52 18.25 -4.49
C GLU A 30 6.34 19.23 -4.35
N ARG A 31 5.46 19.29 -5.37
CA ARG A 31 4.27 20.16 -5.31
C ARG A 31 3.33 19.77 -4.19
N ALA A 32 3.11 18.50 -3.95
CA ALA A 32 2.28 17.99 -2.85
C ALA A 32 2.86 18.42 -1.49
N GLU A 33 4.17 18.23 -1.30
CA GLU A 33 4.87 18.62 -0.07
C GLU A 33 4.83 20.13 0.19
N GLN A 34 4.97 20.97 -0.86
CA GLN A 34 4.79 22.43 -0.76
C GLN A 34 3.38 22.83 -0.30
N LEU A 35 2.39 22.00 -0.57
CA LEU A 35 1.00 22.17 -0.14
C LEU A 35 0.70 21.48 1.21
N GLU A 36 1.73 21.02 1.90
CA GLU A 36 1.60 20.27 3.16
C GLU A 36 0.71 19.02 3.03
N LEU A 37 0.79 18.35 1.87
CA LEU A 37 0.18 17.05 1.64
C LEU A 37 1.22 15.95 1.84
N GLU A 38 0.88 14.90 2.56
CA GLU A 38 1.67 13.69 2.60
C GLU A 38 1.57 12.95 1.24
N VAL A 39 2.63 12.22 0.87
CA VAL A 39 2.68 11.51 -0.41
C VAL A 39 2.94 10.03 -0.19
N VAL A 40 2.00 9.21 -0.63
CA VAL A 40 2.20 7.77 -0.77
C VAL A 40 2.69 7.49 -2.19
N LEU A 41 3.87 6.87 -2.34
CA LEU A 41 4.35 6.37 -3.62
C LEU A 41 3.94 4.90 -3.78
N GLY A 42 3.01 4.64 -4.70
CA GLY A 42 2.50 3.30 -4.97
C GLY A 42 3.40 2.55 -5.93
N VAL A 43 3.84 1.35 -5.55
CA VAL A 43 4.75 0.48 -6.31
C VAL A 43 4.20 -0.93 -6.42
N HIS A 44 4.61 -1.66 -7.46
CA HIS A 44 4.25 -3.06 -7.68
C HIS A 44 5.49 -3.94 -7.91
N THR A 45 6.55 -3.37 -8.45
CA THR A 45 7.78 -4.07 -8.79
C THR A 45 8.97 -3.60 -7.98
N MET A 46 10.06 -4.37 -8.01
CA MET A 46 11.35 -4.00 -7.42
C MET A 46 11.92 -2.72 -8.04
N GLU A 47 11.76 -2.55 -9.34
CA GLU A 47 12.24 -1.36 -10.04
C GLU A 47 11.51 -0.11 -9.55
N GLU A 48 10.20 -0.16 -9.45
CA GLU A 48 9.38 0.93 -8.92
C GLU A 48 9.68 1.22 -7.45
N LEU A 49 9.96 0.18 -6.63
CA LEU A 49 10.41 0.37 -5.25
C LEU A 49 11.73 1.17 -5.22
N ASN A 50 12.71 0.80 -6.05
CA ASN A 50 13.97 1.52 -6.13
C ASN A 50 13.77 2.97 -6.60
N GLN A 51 12.88 3.21 -7.55
CA GLN A 51 12.51 4.55 -8.00
C GLN A 51 11.90 5.36 -6.85
N ALA A 52 10.93 4.81 -6.12
CA ALA A 52 10.32 5.47 -4.97
C ALA A 52 11.35 5.82 -3.89
N LEU A 53 12.28 4.92 -3.59
CA LEU A 53 13.37 5.16 -2.64
C LEU A 53 14.34 6.23 -3.13
N SER A 54 14.64 6.30 -4.43
CA SER A 54 15.49 7.36 -5.02
C SER A 54 14.85 8.74 -4.91
N LEU A 55 13.52 8.80 -4.86
CA LEU A 55 12.74 10.02 -4.63
C LEU A 55 12.56 10.34 -3.13
N HIS A 56 13.29 9.67 -2.24
CA HIS A 56 13.20 9.86 -0.79
C HIS A 56 11.77 9.70 -0.26
N ALA A 57 11.08 8.63 -0.69
CA ALA A 57 9.74 8.31 -0.18
C ALA A 57 9.76 8.13 1.34
N THR A 58 8.83 8.79 2.03
CA THR A 58 8.56 8.59 3.47
C THR A 58 7.40 7.62 3.69
N MET A 59 6.59 7.40 2.65
CA MET A 59 5.46 6.49 2.65
C MET A 59 5.42 5.73 1.33
N ILE A 60 5.36 4.40 1.38
CA ILE A 60 5.29 3.50 0.21
C ILE A 60 4.06 2.62 0.33
N GLY A 61 3.29 2.55 -0.75
CA GLY A 61 2.20 1.60 -0.93
C GLY A 61 2.64 0.45 -1.83
N ILE A 62 2.72 -0.78 -1.32
CA ILE A 62 2.96 -1.95 -2.17
C ILE A 62 1.63 -2.49 -2.66
N ASN A 63 1.40 -2.37 -3.97
CA ASN A 63 0.20 -2.86 -4.61
C ASN A 63 0.35 -4.35 -4.97
N ASN A 64 -0.50 -5.19 -4.39
CA ASN A 64 -0.45 -6.65 -4.60
C ASN A 64 -1.08 -7.11 -5.92
N ARG A 65 -1.61 -6.20 -6.73
CA ARG A 65 -2.06 -6.48 -8.10
C ARG A 65 -1.45 -5.48 -9.07
N SER A 66 -1.26 -5.88 -10.32
CA SER A 66 -0.86 -4.96 -11.37
C SER A 66 -2.03 -4.05 -11.75
N ILE A 67 -1.89 -2.75 -11.49
CA ILE A 67 -2.86 -1.76 -11.95
C ILE A 67 -2.72 -1.54 -13.46
N LYS A 68 -1.51 -1.61 -13.99
CA LYS A 68 -1.20 -1.43 -15.41
C LYS A 68 -1.86 -2.52 -16.26
N ASP A 69 -1.87 -3.75 -15.78
CA ASP A 69 -2.46 -4.89 -16.47
C ASP A 69 -3.94 -5.10 -16.13
N LEU A 70 -4.53 -4.21 -15.32
CA LEU A 70 -5.93 -4.28 -14.87
C LEU A 70 -6.29 -5.61 -14.18
N GLU A 71 -5.33 -6.20 -13.47
CA GLU A 71 -5.56 -7.41 -12.71
C GLU A 71 -6.69 -7.25 -11.69
N VAL A 72 -7.45 -8.32 -11.48
CA VAL A 72 -8.45 -8.37 -10.42
C VAL A 72 -7.81 -8.85 -9.11
N ASP A 73 -8.42 -8.49 -7.97
CA ASP A 73 -7.95 -8.94 -6.67
C ASP A 73 -7.95 -10.49 -6.59
N GLY A 74 -6.77 -11.07 -6.43
CA GLY A 74 -6.53 -12.52 -6.46
C GLY A 74 -6.43 -13.17 -5.07
N GLY A 75 -6.58 -12.41 -3.99
CA GLY A 75 -6.45 -12.92 -2.62
C GLY A 75 -5.02 -13.36 -2.29
N THR A 76 -4.03 -12.55 -2.66
CA THR A 76 -2.63 -12.80 -2.31
C THR A 76 -1.88 -11.50 -2.03
N VAL A 77 -0.99 -11.52 -1.06
CA VAL A 77 -0.09 -10.42 -0.70
C VAL A 77 1.38 -10.74 -1.01
N SER A 78 1.62 -11.59 -1.99
CA SER A 78 2.95 -12.06 -2.34
C SER A 78 3.93 -10.93 -2.73
N HIS A 79 3.44 -9.84 -3.37
CA HIS A 79 4.28 -8.68 -3.67
C HIS A 79 4.72 -7.97 -2.39
N THR A 80 3.82 -7.82 -1.43
CA THR A 80 4.18 -7.28 -0.10
C THR A 80 5.20 -8.20 0.58
N GLU A 81 4.99 -9.51 0.63
CA GLU A 81 5.93 -10.46 1.24
C GLU A 81 7.33 -10.39 0.63
N HIS A 82 7.41 -10.12 -0.68
CA HIS A 82 8.69 -10.02 -1.39
C HIS A 82 9.39 -8.67 -1.21
N LEU A 83 8.63 -7.57 -1.25
CA LEU A 83 9.20 -6.22 -1.30
C LEU A 83 9.34 -5.57 0.07
N ALA A 84 8.45 -5.88 1.03
CA ALA A 84 8.46 -5.27 2.36
C ALA A 84 9.81 -5.41 3.10
N PRO A 85 10.52 -6.57 3.06
CA PRO A 85 11.82 -6.71 3.71
C PRO A 85 12.91 -5.76 3.16
N LEU A 86 12.69 -5.17 1.98
CA LEU A 86 13.63 -4.29 1.30
C LEU A 86 13.35 -2.81 1.54
N VAL A 87 12.20 -2.50 2.16
CA VAL A 87 11.86 -1.13 2.53
C VAL A 87 12.69 -0.71 3.75
N PRO A 88 13.40 0.42 3.70
CA PRO A 88 14.23 0.88 4.81
C PRO A 88 13.40 1.18 6.05
N ARG A 89 14.00 0.97 7.23
CA ARG A 89 13.39 1.40 8.49
C ARG A 89 13.16 2.92 8.49
N GLY A 90 11.98 3.33 8.94
CA GLY A 90 11.56 4.73 8.99
C GLY A 90 10.74 5.19 7.78
N VAL A 91 10.61 4.34 6.75
CA VAL A 91 9.61 4.53 5.68
C VAL A 91 8.35 3.79 6.09
N LEU A 92 7.21 4.48 6.13
CA LEU A 92 5.93 3.86 6.44
C LEU A 92 5.47 3.01 5.26
N LEU A 93 5.14 1.75 5.54
CA LEU A 93 4.77 0.78 4.52
C LEU A 93 3.28 0.42 4.60
N ILE A 94 2.58 0.61 3.49
CA ILE A 94 1.18 0.24 3.31
C ILE A 94 1.10 -0.94 2.33
N SER A 95 0.45 -2.03 2.71
CA SER A 95 0.11 -3.10 1.77
C SER A 95 -1.27 -2.87 1.18
N GLU A 96 -1.38 -2.88 -0.14
CA GLU A 96 -2.59 -2.48 -0.85
C GLU A 96 -3.08 -3.55 -1.80
N SER A 97 -4.41 -3.61 -1.98
CA SER A 97 -5.10 -4.53 -2.90
C SER A 97 -4.97 -6.02 -2.54
N SER A 98 -5.79 -6.83 -3.17
CA SER A 98 -5.81 -8.31 -3.10
C SER A 98 -6.04 -8.91 -1.72
N MET A 99 -6.47 -8.14 -0.74
CA MET A 99 -6.84 -8.64 0.59
C MET A 99 -8.33 -8.95 0.61
N LEU A 100 -8.66 -10.24 0.55
CA LEU A 100 -10.04 -10.73 0.54
C LEU A 100 -10.44 -11.37 1.87
N SER A 101 -9.49 -11.72 2.73
CA SER A 101 -9.69 -12.30 4.05
C SER A 101 -8.71 -11.74 5.10
N PRO A 102 -8.96 -11.97 6.40
CA PRO A 102 -8.04 -11.61 7.48
C PRO A 102 -6.64 -12.24 7.36
N ASP A 103 -6.51 -13.38 6.67
CA ASP A 103 -5.23 -14.07 6.51
C ASP A 103 -4.22 -13.23 5.72
N GLU A 104 -4.65 -12.60 4.62
CA GLU A 104 -3.79 -11.71 3.85
C GLU A 104 -3.33 -10.49 4.69
N VAL A 105 -4.17 -9.98 5.59
CA VAL A 105 -3.79 -8.90 6.51
C VAL A 105 -2.70 -9.39 7.47
N SER A 106 -2.86 -10.58 8.06
CA SER A 106 -1.85 -11.18 8.95
C SER A 106 -0.52 -11.38 8.22
N ARG A 107 -0.54 -11.88 6.99
CA ARG A 107 0.65 -12.09 6.16
C ARG A 107 1.34 -10.77 5.80
N ALA A 108 0.59 -9.76 5.42
CA ALA A 108 1.15 -8.42 5.15
C ALA A 108 1.81 -7.83 6.40
N TRP A 109 1.19 -7.96 7.56
CA TRP A 109 1.74 -7.54 8.85
C TRP A 109 3.05 -8.27 9.19
N ILE A 110 3.06 -9.59 9.07
CA ILE A 110 4.26 -10.42 9.30
C ILE A 110 5.40 -10.03 8.35
N ALA A 111 5.08 -9.68 7.11
CA ALA A 111 6.06 -9.21 6.14
C ALA A 111 6.67 -7.84 6.47
N GLY A 112 6.04 -7.05 7.37
CA GLY A 112 6.54 -5.76 7.82
C GLY A 112 5.72 -4.55 7.38
N ALA A 113 4.48 -4.74 6.90
CA ALA A 113 3.59 -3.62 6.61
C ALA A 113 3.12 -2.94 7.91
N ASP A 114 3.14 -1.61 7.94
CA ASP A 114 2.65 -0.78 9.04
C ASP A 114 1.14 -0.55 8.96
N ALA A 115 0.59 -0.65 7.75
CA ALA A 115 -0.84 -0.47 7.47
C ALA A 115 -1.29 -1.32 6.28
N VAL A 116 -2.61 -1.48 6.15
CA VAL A 116 -3.24 -2.15 5.00
C VAL A 116 -4.35 -1.29 4.41
N LEU A 117 -4.50 -1.31 3.09
CA LEU A 117 -5.60 -0.68 2.38
C LEU A 117 -6.51 -1.75 1.78
N VAL A 118 -7.73 -1.85 2.30
CA VAL A 118 -8.70 -2.88 1.94
C VAL A 118 -9.99 -2.23 1.44
N GLY A 119 -10.41 -2.58 0.22
CA GLY A 119 -11.64 -2.07 -0.39
C GLY A 119 -12.61 -3.20 -0.75
N THR A 120 -12.18 -4.08 -1.65
CA THR A 120 -13.03 -5.10 -2.29
C THR A 120 -13.71 -6.03 -1.29
N ALA A 121 -13.02 -6.49 -0.25
CA ALA A 121 -13.59 -7.36 0.77
C ALA A 121 -14.74 -6.68 1.51
N PHE A 122 -14.60 -5.41 1.85
CA PHE A 122 -15.63 -4.64 2.55
C PHE A 122 -16.81 -4.32 1.64
N ALA A 123 -16.55 -3.94 0.38
CA ALA A 123 -17.60 -3.64 -0.61
C ALA A 123 -18.47 -4.86 -0.94
N LYS A 124 -17.90 -6.08 -0.88
CA LYS A 124 -18.63 -7.34 -1.14
C LYS A 124 -19.23 -7.97 0.13
N SER A 125 -18.97 -7.41 1.30
CA SER A 125 -19.42 -8.01 2.56
C SER A 125 -20.94 -7.87 2.75
N ALA A 126 -21.58 -8.97 3.15
CA ALA A 126 -22.97 -8.96 3.58
C ALA A 126 -23.14 -8.41 5.02
N ASP A 127 -22.11 -8.51 5.86
CA ASP A 127 -22.04 -7.93 7.21
C ASP A 127 -20.70 -7.20 7.39
N LEU A 128 -20.71 -5.92 7.05
CA LEU A 128 -19.53 -5.06 7.11
C LEU A 128 -18.94 -4.98 8.53
N THR A 129 -19.79 -4.95 9.56
CA THR A 129 -19.31 -4.82 10.95
C THR A 129 -18.53 -6.05 11.38
N SER A 130 -19.04 -7.24 11.12
CA SER A 130 -18.34 -8.49 11.45
C SER A 130 -17.09 -8.66 10.63
N THR A 131 -17.12 -8.33 9.33
CA THR A 131 -15.97 -8.38 8.45
C THR A 131 -14.88 -7.42 8.94
N LEU A 132 -15.20 -6.17 9.22
CA LEU A 132 -14.24 -5.18 9.73
C LEU A 132 -13.58 -5.65 11.04
N LYS A 133 -14.36 -6.19 11.99
CA LYS A 133 -13.81 -6.75 13.23
C LYS A 133 -12.84 -7.91 12.98
N ALA A 134 -13.16 -8.80 12.04
CA ALA A 134 -12.27 -9.90 11.69
C ALA A 134 -10.92 -9.40 11.12
N PHE A 135 -10.96 -8.41 10.22
CA PHE A 135 -9.77 -7.80 9.65
C PHE A 135 -8.93 -7.04 10.69
N LEU A 136 -9.56 -6.28 11.59
CA LEU A 136 -8.88 -5.58 12.68
C LEU A 136 -8.20 -6.52 13.65
N ASN A 137 -8.74 -7.70 13.87
CA ASN A 137 -8.15 -8.69 14.78
C ASN A 137 -7.05 -9.54 14.12
N ALA A 138 -6.89 -9.47 12.82
CA ALA A 138 -5.94 -10.30 12.07
C ALA A 138 -4.48 -10.07 12.52
N HIS A 139 -4.11 -8.83 12.83
CA HIS A 139 -2.76 -8.48 13.30
C HIS A 139 -2.47 -8.94 14.74
N LEU A 140 -3.51 -9.29 15.51
CA LEU A 140 -3.39 -9.80 16.88
C LEU A 140 -3.20 -11.32 16.91
N ALA A 141 -3.38 -12.01 15.79
CA ALA A 141 -3.14 -13.45 15.73
C ALA A 141 -1.63 -13.70 15.93
N PRO A 142 -1.25 -14.58 16.88
CA PRO A 142 0.16 -14.94 17.03
C PRO A 142 0.65 -15.55 15.73
N ALA A 143 1.81 -15.11 15.25
CA ALA A 143 2.50 -15.79 14.15
C ALA A 143 2.68 -17.25 14.56
N ILE A 144 1.95 -18.15 13.92
CA ILE A 144 2.15 -19.58 14.11
C ILE A 144 3.48 -19.89 13.41
N HIS A 145 4.58 -19.78 14.16
CA HIS A 145 5.83 -20.41 13.77
C HIS A 145 5.59 -21.92 13.87
N GLU A 146 5.15 -22.53 12.80
CA GLU A 146 5.38 -23.96 12.62
C GLU A 146 6.91 -24.15 12.53
N GLN A 147 7.49 -24.49 13.66
CA GLN A 147 8.82 -25.10 13.70
C GLN A 147 8.66 -26.51 13.09
N ILE A 148 9.17 -26.69 11.90
CA ILE A 148 9.54 -28.01 11.37
C ILE A 148 11.06 -28.05 11.23
#